data_2345f4da159c8cc162f4a45f6545aaac
#
_entry.id   2345f4da159c8cc162f4a45f6545aaac
#
_cell.length_a   1.000
_cell.length_b   1.000
_cell.length_c   1.000
_cell.angle_alpha   90.00
_cell.angle_beta   90.00
_cell.angle_gamma   90.00
#
_symmetry.space_group_name_H-M   'P 1'
#
loop_
_entity.id
_entity.type
_entity.pdbx_description
1 polymer ?
#
loop_
_entity_poly.entity_id
_entity_poly.type
_entity_poly.pdbx_seq_one_letter_code
_entity_poly.pdbx_strand_id
1 'polypeptide(L)'
;MKQCTSKLLFGMVLALAIVLSGFSISSAMDSTAEKIITKKDFYDGKQVTVKGTVSNLKFKIANVKDDYTTFILVGESGGRINVFIWGSLKLQPGQKVQVTGRYRKVRRWAQRNYYNEIEASEVK
;
A
#
# COMPACT_ATOMS: atom_id res chain seq x y z
N MET A 1 43.24 24.12 -15.31
CA MET A 1 43.77 23.17 -14.36
C MET A 1 43.10 23.24 -13.02
N LYS A 2 43.17 24.36 -12.41
CA LYS A 2 42.54 24.48 -11.09
C LYS A 2 41.05 24.32 -11.13
N GLN A 3 40.45 24.70 -12.21
CA GLN A 3 39.00 24.58 -12.37
C GLN A 3 38.53 23.15 -12.31
N CYS A 4 39.35 22.26 -12.80
CA CYS A 4 38.95 20.86 -12.80
C CYS A 4 38.69 20.32 -11.41
N THR A 5 39.49 20.77 -10.47
CA THR A 5 39.36 20.32 -9.09
C THR A 5 38.04 20.76 -8.49
N SER A 6 37.64 21.99 -8.76
CA SER A 6 36.38 22.48 -8.26
C SER A 6 35.22 21.68 -8.80
N LYS A 7 35.28 21.34 -10.06
CA LYS A 7 34.21 20.61 -10.68
C LYS A 7 34.03 19.23 -10.05
N LEU A 8 35.11 18.62 -9.69
CA LEU A 8 35.04 17.32 -9.04
C LEU A 8 34.34 17.41 -7.70
N LEU A 9 34.64 18.45 -6.95
CA LEU A 9 33.98 18.64 -5.66
C LEU A 9 32.48 18.82 -5.81
N PHE A 10 32.07 19.57 -6.79
CA PHE A 10 30.64 19.75 -7.03
C PHE A 10 29.95 18.42 -7.34
N GLY A 11 30.57 17.61 -8.15
CA GLY A 11 30.00 16.32 -8.47
C GLY A 11 29.78 15.48 -7.24
N MET A 12 30.70 15.49 -6.34
CA MET A 12 30.57 14.72 -5.11
C MET A 12 29.41 15.21 -4.25
N VAL A 13 29.29 16.49 -4.13
CA VAL A 13 28.22 17.08 -3.33
C VAL A 13 26.86 16.68 -3.88
N LEU A 14 26.72 16.75 -5.18
CA LEU A 14 25.46 16.36 -5.82
C LEU A 14 25.13 14.90 -5.57
N ALA A 15 26.13 14.06 -5.64
CA ALA A 15 25.89 12.63 -5.39
C ALA A 15 25.37 12.40 -3.98
N LEU A 16 25.93 13.08 -3.01
CA LEU A 16 25.45 12.95 -1.64
C LEU A 16 24.01 13.39 -1.49
N ALA A 17 23.65 14.47 -2.13
CA ALA A 17 22.27 14.94 -2.05
C ALA A 17 21.30 13.91 -2.60
N ILE A 18 21.65 13.27 -3.69
CA ILE A 18 20.80 12.24 -4.28
C ILE A 18 20.63 11.07 -3.33
N VAL A 19 21.70 10.64 -2.73
CA VAL A 19 21.65 9.53 -1.79
C VAL A 19 20.72 9.86 -0.63
N LEU A 20 20.84 11.04 -0.08
CA LEU A 20 20.00 11.44 1.05
C LEU A 20 18.53 11.42 0.68
N SER A 21 18.18 11.86 -0.50
CA SER A 21 16.79 11.88 -0.89
C SER A 21 16.25 10.48 -1.13
N GLY A 22 17.09 9.56 -1.53
CA GLY A 22 16.67 8.23 -1.90
C GLY A 22 16.23 7.36 -0.74
N PHE A 23 16.71 7.59 0.45
CA PHE A 23 16.41 6.68 1.54
C PHE A 23 15.31 7.17 2.47
N SER A 24 14.82 8.36 2.25
CA SER A 24 13.85 8.95 3.17
C SER A 24 12.52 8.26 3.18
N ILE A 25 12.25 7.42 2.23
CA ILE A 25 10.94 6.82 2.08
C ILE A 25 10.90 5.48 2.74
N SER A 26 9.98 5.33 3.67
CA SER A 26 9.75 4.04 4.26
C SER A 26 9.10 3.15 3.22
N SER A 27 9.61 1.98 3.04
CA SER A 27 9.08 1.04 2.07
C SER A 27 8.10 0.10 2.74
N ALA A 28 7.08 -0.28 1.98
CA ALA A 28 6.16 -1.29 2.41
C ALA A 28 6.83 -2.66 2.34
N MET A 29 6.43 -3.55 3.22
CA MET A 29 6.90 -4.94 3.20
C MET A 29 6.16 -5.71 2.14
N ASP A 30 6.88 -6.38 1.24
CA ASP A 30 6.26 -7.32 0.34
C ASP A 30 5.80 -8.54 1.13
N SER A 31 4.56 -8.93 0.94
CA SER A 31 4.01 -10.08 1.61
C SER A 31 2.93 -10.73 0.76
N THR A 32 2.35 -11.79 1.26
CA THR A 32 1.22 -12.46 0.62
C THR A 32 0.02 -12.40 1.55
N ALA A 33 -1.16 -12.54 0.98
CA ALA A 33 -2.38 -12.58 1.79
C ALA A 33 -2.30 -13.69 2.81
N GLU A 34 -1.78 -14.84 2.42
CA GLU A 34 -1.68 -16.00 3.29
C GLU A 34 -0.75 -15.76 4.47
N LYS A 35 0.38 -15.12 4.24
CA LYS A 35 1.31 -14.79 5.34
C LYS A 35 0.70 -13.82 6.32
N ILE A 36 0.03 -12.82 5.82
CA ILE A 36 -0.59 -11.80 6.67
C ILE A 36 -1.66 -12.43 7.55
N ILE A 37 -2.52 -13.26 6.97
CA ILE A 37 -3.60 -13.90 7.72
C ILE A 37 -3.04 -14.80 8.81
N THR A 38 -1.96 -15.48 8.54
CA THR A 38 -1.32 -16.39 9.50
C THR A 38 -0.66 -15.62 10.64
N LYS A 39 -0.17 -14.41 10.36
CA LYS A 39 0.58 -13.61 11.34
C LYS A 39 -0.01 -12.22 11.50
N LYS A 40 -1.29 -12.14 11.77
CA LYS A 40 -2.00 -10.87 11.86
C LYS A 40 -1.39 -9.91 12.86
N ASP A 41 -1.01 -10.41 14.02
CA ASP A 41 -0.43 -9.55 15.06
C ASP A 41 0.91 -8.95 14.64
N PHE A 42 1.69 -9.71 13.89
CA PHE A 42 2.96 -9.21 13.39
C PHE A 42 2.76 -8.08 12.38
N TYR A 43 1.80 -8.24 11.48
CA TYR A 43 1.59 -7.27 10.40
C TYR A 43 0.73 -6.09 10.82
N ASP A 44 0.03 -6.17 11.93
CA ASP A 44 -0.88 -5.12 12.38
C ASP A 44 -0.15 -3.78 12.50
N GLY A 45 -0.65 -2.78 11.79
CA GLY A 45 -0.06 -1.45 11.77
C GLY A 45 1.07 -1.26 10.78
N LYS A 46 1.49 -2.29 10.06
CA LYS A 46 2.60 -2.19 9.13
C LYS A 46 2.14 -1.87 7.72
N GLN A 47 3.00 -1.18 6.98
CA GLN A 47 2.79 -0.95 5.56
C GLN A 47 3.16 -2.22 4.81
N VAL A 48 2.26 -2.69 3.96
CA VAL A 48 2.45 -3.92 3.20
C VAL A 48 2.14 -3.69 1.72
N THR A 49 2.76 -4.51 0.89
CA THR A 49 2.45 -4.60 -0.53
C THR A 49 2.08 -6.04 -0.82
N VAL A 50 0.88 -6.25 -1.32
CA VAL A 50 0.31 -7.59 -1.51
C VAL A 50 -0.29 -7.69 -2.90
N LYS A 51 0.00 -8.78 -3.58
CA LYS A 51 -0.57 -9.08 -4.90
C LYS A 51 -1.73 -10.05 -4.74
N GLY A 52 -2.72 -9.90 -5.58
CA GLY A 52 -3.86 -10.81 -5.57
C GLY A 52 -4.89 -10.44 -6.60
N THR A 53 -6.03 -11.05 -6.48
CA THR A 53 -7.14 -10.89 -7.43
C THR A 53 -8.31 -10.18 -6.75
N VAL A 54 -8.91 -9.25 -7.45
CA VAL A 54 -10.05 -8.47 -6.95
C VAL A 54 -11.31 -9.35 -6.92
N SER A 55 -11.98 -9.36 -5.79
CA SER A 55 -13.25 -10.04 -5.61
C SER A 55 -14.19 -9.17 -4.80
N ASN A 56 -15.49 -9.37 -4.98
CA ASN A 56 -16.52 -8.67 -4.20
C ASN A 56 -16.32 -7.14 -4.20
N LEU A 57 -16.14 -6.59 -5.39
CA LEU A 57 -15.86 -5.17 -5.58
C LEU A 57 -17.12 -4.33 -5.31
N LYS A 58 -16.97 -3.27 -4.53
CA LYS A 58 -18.05 -2.35 -4.22
C LYS A 58 -17.56 -0.92 -4.24
N PHE A 59 -18.39 -0.05 -4.81
CA PHE A 59 -18.15 1.38 -4.79
C PHE A 59 -19.16 2.00 -3.83
N LYS A 60 -18.70 2.80 -2.90
CA LYS A 60 -19.55 3.35 -1.86
C LYS A 60 -19.30 4.85 -1.69
N ILE A 61 -20.28 5.50 -1.07
CA ILE A 61 -20.20 6.93 -0.77
C ILE A 61 -20.32 7.09 0.73
N ALA A 62 -19.28 7.66 1.35
CA ALA A 62 -19.31 7.90 2.79
C ALA A 62 -20.16 9.12 3.12
N ASN A 63 -20.04 10.15 2.28
CA ASN A 63 -20.90 11.33 2.34
C ASN A 63 -20.91 11.95 0.94
N VAL A 64 -21.49 13.12 0.79
CA VAL A 64 -21.72 13.73 -0.53
C VAL A 64 -20.45 13.85 -1.37
N LYS A 65 -19.29 13.97 -0.74
CA LYS A 65 -18.03 14.23 -1.45
C LYS A 65 -17.03 13.11 -1.37
N ASP A 66 -17.24 12.11 -0.53
CA ASP A 66 -16.22 11.13 -0.23
C ASP A 66 -16.63 9.74 -0.68
N ASP A 67 -16.18 9.40 -1.88
CA ASP A 67 -16.32 8.05 -2.41
C ASP A 67 -15.24 7.15 -1.86
N TYR A 68 -15.52 5.88 -1.77
CA TYR A 68 -14.49 4.90 -1.48
C TYR A 68 -14.81 3.57 -2.16
N THR A 69 -13.78 2.78 -2.33
CA THR A 69 -13.87 1.47 -2.96
C THR A 69 -13.47 0.41 -1.95
N THR A 70 -14.21 -0.67 -1.91
CA THR A 70 -13.86 -1.84 -1.09
C THR A 70 -13.86 -3.08 -1.96
N PHE A 71 -12.98 -3.99 -1.65
CA PHE A 71 -12.97 -5.30 -2.31
C PHE A 71 -12.24 -6.30 -1.43
N ILE A 72 -12.31 -7.56 -1.82
CA ILE A 72 -11.55 -8.62 -1.18
C ILE A 72 -10.39 -8.95 -2.11
N LEU A 73 -9.18 -8.91 -1.58
CA LEU A 73 -7.99 -9.32 -2.28
C LEU A 73 -7.75 -10.79 -1.99
N VAL A 74 -7.77 -11.60 -3.04
CA VAL A 74 -7.61 -13.04 -2.91
C VAL A 74 -6.20 -13.40 -3.38
N GLY A 75 -5.40 -13.97 -2.48
CA GLY A 75 -4.06 -14.42 -2.79
C GLY A 75 -4.04 -15.72 -3.59
N GLU A 76 -2.87 -16.11 -4.06
CA GLU A 76 -2.73 -17.31 -4.89
C GLU A 76 -3.19 -18.58 -4.21
N SER A 77 -3.00 -18.67 -2.90
CA SER A 77 -3.41 -19.86 -2.13
C SER A 77 -4.77 -19.69 -1.49
N GLY A 78 -5.53 -18.69 -1.91
CA GLY A 78 -6.89 -18.51 -1.44
C GLY A 78 -7.04 -17.62 -0.20
N GLY A 79 -5.95 -17.07 0.32
CA GLY A 79 -6.03 -16.14 1.44
C GLY A 79 -6.81 -14.89 1.06
N ARG A 80 -7.64 -14.38 1.96
CA ARG A 80 -8.55 -13.27 1.67
C ARG A 80 -8.31 -12.14 2.65
N ILE A 81 -8.11 -10.94 2.11
CA ILE A 81 -7.92 -9.74 2.92
C ILE A 81 -8.87 -8.67 2.38
N ASN A 82 -9.55 -7.98 3.27
CA ASN A 82 -10.40 -6.86 2.88
C ASN A 82 -9.53 -5.66 2.53
N VAL A 83 -9.93 -4.92 1.52
CA VAL A 83 -9.21 -3.72 1.10
C VAL A 83 -10.17 -2.54 1.08
N PHE A 84 -9.70 -1.43 1.60
CA PHE A 84 -10.41 -0.16 1.59
C PHE A 84 -9.48 0.89 0.99
N ILE A 85 -10.00 1.67 0.06
CA ILE A 85 -9.25 2.81 -0.49
C ILE A 85 -10.21 3.94 -0.80
N TRP A 86 -9.80 5.15 -0.46
CA TRP A 86 -10.56 6.34 -0.82
C TRP A 86 -10.57 6.53 -2.33
N GLY A 87 -11.70 6.99 -2.85
CA GLY A 87 -11.88 7.23 -4.27
C GLY A 87 -12.55 6.06 -4.98
N SER A 88 -13.04 6.33 -6.17
CA SER A 88 -13.63 5.32 -7.04
C SER A 88 -12.60 4.87 -8.05
N LEU A 89 -12.12 3.67 -7.91
CA LEU A 89 -11.10 3.12 -8.79
C LEU A 89 -11.73 2.36 -9.94
N LYS A 90 -11.09 2.41 -11.09
CA LYS A 90 -11.54 1.64 -12.24
C LYS A 90 -10.99 0.23 -12.15
N LEU A 91 -11.65 -0.59 -11.36
CA LEU A 91 -11.27 -1.98 -11.18
C LEU A 91 -12.41 -2.87 -11.67
N GLN A 92 -12.08 -4.13 -11.92
CA GLN A 92 -13.05 -5.13 -12.29
C GLN A 92 -12.85 -6.38 -11.46
N PRO A 93 -13.92 -7.10 -11.14
CA PRO A 93 -13.79 -8.39 -10.47
C PRO A 93 -12.93 -9.33 -11.31
N GLY A 94 -12.04 -10.05 -10.64
CA GLY A 94 -11.12 -10.96 -11.32
C GLY A 94 -9.83 -10.33 -11.80
N GLN A 95 -9.70 -9.02 -11.70
CA GLN A 95 -8.49 -8.32 -12.10
C GLN A 95 -7.36 -8.61 -11.12
N LYS A 96 -6.17 -8.83 -11.63
CA LYS A 96 -4.96 -8.98 -10.79
C LYS A 96 -4.39 -7.62 -10.47
N VAL A 97 -4.15 -7.37 -9.21
CA VAL A 97 -3.69 -6.08 -8.73
C VAL A 97 -2.60 -6.23 -7.67
N GLN A 98 -1.92 -5.13 -7.42
CA GLN A 98 -0.97 -5.00 -6.33
C GLN A 98 -1.47 -3.89 -5.41
N VAL A 99 -1.68 -4.22 -4.15
CA VAL A 99 -2.22 -3.30 -3.15
C VAL A 99 -1.13 -2.90 -2.18
N THR A 100 -0.96 -1.60 -1.97
CA THR A 100 -0.03 -1.07 -0.98
C THR A 100 -0.80 -0.26 0.03
N GLY A 101 -0.56 -0.50 1.29
CA GLY A 101 -1.23 0.22 2.35
C GLY A 101 -0.91 -0.35 3.72
N ARG A 102 -1.60 0.17 4.71
CA ARG A 102 -1.41 -0.25 6.09
C ARG A 102 -2.35 -1.38 6.43
N TYR A 103 -1.80 -2.49 6.87
CA TYR A 103 -2.62 -3.60 7.34
C TYR A 103 -3.12 -3.32 8.75
N ARG A 104 -4.39 -3.59 8.98
CA ARG A 104 -4.99 -3.46 10.30
C ARG A 104 -5.72 -4.76 10.63
N LYS A 105 -5.35 -5.36 11.73
CA LYS A 105 -6.07 -6.53 12.23
C LYS A 105 -7.51 -6.14 12.59
N VAL A 106 -7.66 -4.98 13.22
CA VAL A 106 -8.96 -4.40 13.53
C VAL A 106 -8.87 -2.90 13.26
N ARG A 107 -9.81 -2.37 12.51
CA ARG A 107 -9.91 -0.94 12.27
C ARG A 107 -11.31 -0.47 12.68
N ARG A 108 -11.37 0.55 13.52
CA ARG A 108 -12.64 1.12 13.90
C ARG A 108 -12.92 2.37 13.07
N TRP A 109 -14.08 2.39 12.44
CA TRP A 109 -14.49 3.52 11.63
C TRP A 109 -16.01 3.61 11.60
N ALA A 110 -16.55 4.82 11.76
CA ALA A 110 -17.98 5.06 11.76
C ALA A 110 -18.71 4.13 12.74
N GLN A 111 -18.15 3.97 13.94
CA GLN A 111 -18.70 3.15 15.02
C GLN A 111 -18.81 1.67 14.69
N ARG A 112 -18.05 1.21 13.70
CA ARG A 112 -17.98 -0.18 13.34
C ARG A 112 -16.54 -0.68 13.40
N ASN A 113 -16.38 -1.97 13.64
CA ASN A 113 -15.09 -2.62 13.57
C ASN A 113 -14.97 -3.35 12.24
N TYR A 114 -13.87 -3.11 11.57
CA TYR A 114 -13.52 -3.79 10.34
C TYR A 114 -12.30 -4.65 10.63
N TYR A 115 -12.35 -5.89 10.22
CA TYR A 115 -11.34 -6.88 10.56
C TYR A 115 -10.54 -7.25 9.33
N ASN A 116 -9.23 -7.55 9.54
CA ASN A 116 -8.38 -8.10 8.49
C ASN A 116 -8.43 -7.23 7.23
N GLU A 117 -8.03 -5.96 7.36
CA GLU A 117 -8.19 -4.98 6.29
C GLU A 117 -6.88 -4.27 5.98
N ILE A 118 -6.66 -3.99 4.69
CA ILE A 118 -5.62 -3.05 4.26
C ILE A 118 -6.27 -1.73 3.94
N GLU A 119 -5.86 -0.68 4.65
CA GLU A 119 -6.18 0.69 4.26
C GLU A 119 -5.21 1.07 3.16
N ALA A 120 -5.62 0.93 1.93
CA ALA A 120 -4.73 1.08 0.79
C ALA A 120 -4.47 2.55 0.49
N SER A 121 -3.23 2.84 0.14
CA SER A 121 -2.83 4.12 -0.42
C SER A 121 -2.69 4.02 -1.93
N GLU A 122 -2.51 2.81 -2.44
CA GLU A 122 -2.30 2.59 -3.87
C GLU A 122 -2.78 1.20 -4.26
N VAL A 123 -3.42 1.13 -5.42
CA VAL A 123 -3.80 -0.14 -6.07
C VAL A 123 -3.40 -0.01 -7.53
N LYS A 124 -2.59 -0.95 -8.03
CA LYS A 124 -2.17 -0.92 -9.42
C LYS A 124 -1.99 -2.31 -10.04
#